data_80ab4950a98821349beea738af3388ec
#
_entry.id   80ab4950a98821349beea738af3388ec
#
_cell.length_a   1.000
_cell.length_b   1.000
_cell.length_c   1.000
_cell.angle_alpha   90.00
_cell.angle_beta   90.00
_cell.angle_gamma   90.00
#
_symmetry.space_group_name_H-M   'P 1'
#
loop_
_entity.id
_entity.type
_entity.pdbx_description
1 polymer ?
#
loop_
_entity_poly.entity_id
_entity_poly.type
_entity_poly.pdbx_seq_one_letter_code
_entity_poly.pdbx_strand_id
1 'polypeptide(L)'
;VLNVKELYLYVKRGDFMIGIIGAMEEEVKALLDKTEDIHENKILDCVFYEGKIDNKQVVILQGGIGKVNSAICVTLLLTNYDIEYVINIGSAGGLKDYQNVGDVVISSHVSYHDVDLTAFGRPMGELPELPVFIPADENLVNKAKDILHKMNIHENVGLIVSGDQFIAQEGQVSKIKKDFPNALCSEMEASAVGHTCYKFGVPFIITRSLSD
;
A
#
# COMPACT_ATOMS: atom_id res chain seq x y z
N VAL A 1 11.08 -12.61 -33.66
CA VAL A 1 9.69 -12.18 -33.47
C VAL A 1 9.61 -11.58 -32.09
N LEU A 2 9.54 -10.24 -32.01
CA LEU A 2 9.36 -9.53 -30.74
C LEU A 2 8.04 -9.99 -30.10
N ASN A 3 8.11 -10.38 -28.84
CA ASN A 3 6.95 -10.74 -28.04
C ASN A 3 6.06 -9.49 -27.90
N VAL A 4 4.74 -9.64 -28.02
CA VAL A 4 3.76 -8.54 -27.90
C VAL A 4 3.95 -7.75 -26.59
N LYS A 5 4.41 -8.43 -25.53
CA LYS A 5 4.74 -7.84 -24.23
C LYS A 5 5.99 -6.95 -24.30
N GLU A 6 7.00 -7.33 -25.07
CA GLU A 6 8.21 -6.53 -25.32
C GLU A 6 7.90 -5.35 -26.24
N LEU A 7 7.03 -5.54 -27.23
CA LEU A 7 6.57 -4.47 -28.11
C LEU A 7 5.74 -3.42 -27.33
N TYR A 8 4.88 -3.87 -26.40
CA TYR A 8 4.10 -3.01 -25.52
C TYR A 8 5.01 -2.19 -24.58
N LEU A 9 6.06 -2.81 -24.02
CA LEU A 9 7.07 -2.13 -23.21
C LEU A 9 7.95 -1.15 -24.04
N TYR A 10 8.15 -1.44 -25.32
CA TYR A 10 8.94 -0.57 -26.22
C TYR A 10 8.14 0.65 -26.72
N VAL A 11 6.82 0.52 -26.87
CA VAL A 11 5.92 1.58 -27.30
C VAL A 11 5.56 2.55 -26.14
N LYS A 12 5.58 2.06 -24.89
CA LYS A 12 5.38 2.87 -23.67
C LYS A 12 6.69 3.47 -23.14
N ARG A 13 7.42 4.24 -23.96
CA ARG A 13 8.50 5.11 -23.49
C ARG A 13 7.94 6.51 -23.18
N GLY A 14 6.98 6.59 -22.23
CA GLY A 14 6.73 7.77 -21.43
C GLY A 14 7.63 7.74 -20.19
N ASP A 15 7.90 8.86 -19.57
CA ASP A 15 8.58 8.90 -18.29
C ASP A 15 7.72 8.17 -17.25
N PHE A 16 8.20 7.02 -16.78
CA PHE A 16 7.51 6.25 -15.74
C PHE A 16 7.36 7.08 -14.47
N MET A 17 6.18 7.03 -13.87
CA MET A 17 5.82 7.80 -12.70
C MET A 17 5.77 6.91 -11.46
N ILE A 18 6.00 7.48 -10.30
CA ILE A 18 5.81 6.81 -9.01
C ILE A 18 4.39 7.13 -8.53
N GLY A 19 3.57 6.10 -8.30
CA GLY A 19 2.27 6.27 -7.68
C GLY A 19 2.41 6.31 -6.15
N ILE A 20 1.89 7.37 -5.50
CA ILE A 20 1.90 7.49 -4.04
C ILE A 20 0.47 7.68 -3.55
N ILE A 21 0.04 6.82 -2.62
CA ILE A 21 -1.35 6.74 -2.15
C ILE A 21 -1.41 6.90 -0.64
N GLY A 22 -2.22 7.85 -0.17
CA GLY A 22 -2.67 7.94 1.22
C GLY A 22 -4.19 7.89 1.26
N ALA A 23 -4.78 7.44 2.37
CA ALA A 23 -6.24 7.38 2.52
C ALA A 23 -6.84 8.75 2.86
N MET A 24 -6.13 9.55 3.64
CA MET A 24 -6.59 10.84 4.18
C MET A 24 -5.73 12.00 3.68
N GLU A 25 -6.31 13.21 3.73
CA GLU A 25 -5.64 14.44 3.29
C GLU A 25 -4.33 14.68 4.07
N GLU A 26 -4.34 14.45 5.37
CA GLU A 26 -3.19 14.66 6.24
C GLU A 26 -1.99 13.78 5.86
N GLU A 27 -2.27 12.57 5.37
CA GLU A 27 -1.25 11.60 4.97
C GLU A 27 -0.51 12.04 3.69
N VAL A 28 -1.19 12.73 2.77
CA VAL A 28 -0.60 13.17 1.50
C VAL A 28 -0.12 14.62 1.51
N LYS A 29 -0.62 15.46 2.42
CA LYS A 29 -0.35 16.89 2.46
C LYS A 29 1.14 17.23 2.50
N ALA A 30 1.91 16.55 3.36
CA ALA A 30 3.35 16.80 3.48
C ALA A 30 4.13 16.47 2.19
N LEU A 31 3.60 15.60 1.35
CA LEU A 31 4.17 15.28 0.03
C LEU A 31 3.77 16.35 -0.98
N LEU A 32 2.51 16.79 -0.98
CA LEU A 32 2.02 17.86 -1.86
C LEU A 32 2.80 19.16 -1.64
N ASP A 33 3.11 19.50 -0.38
CA ASP A 33 3.92 20.68 -0.03
C ASP A 33 5.36 20.64 -0.60
N LYS A 34 5.85 19.44 -0.99
CA LYS A 34 7.17 19.23 -1.60
C LYS A 34 7.12 18.97 -3.10
N THR A 35 5.92 18.89 -3.66
CA THR A 35 5.73 18.59 -5.07
C THR A 35 5.79 19.85 -5.90
N GLU A 36 6.62 19.83 -6.93
CA GLU A 36 6.75 20.90 -7.93
C GLU A 36 5.85 20.61 -9.13
N ASP A 37 5.44 21.66 -9.86
CA ASP A 37 4.66 21.58 -11.09
C ASP A 37 3.35 20.79 -10.93
N ILE A 38 2.61 21.03 -9.84
CA ILE A 38 1.39 20.26 -9.54
C ILE A 38 0.27 20.53 -10.55
N HIS A 39 -0.26 19.46 -11.12
CA HIS A 39 -1.50 19.43 -11.90
C HIS A 39 -2.52 18.53 -11.23
N GLU A 40 -3.66 19.11 -10.86
CA GLU A 40 -4.77 18.34 -10.29
C GLU A 40 -5.65 17.78 -11.41
N ASN A 41 -5.95 16.49 -11.31
CA ASN A 41 -6.90 15.79 -12.18
C ASN A 41 -7.88 15.00 -11.31
N LYS A 42 -9.17 15.06 -11.61
CA LYS A 42 -10.22 14.34 -10.88
C LYS A 42 -10.90 13.33 -11.79
N ILE A 43 -10.86 12.06 -11.39
CA ILE A 43 -11.53 10.97 -12.09
C ILE A 43 -12.47 10.30 -11.09
N LEU A 44 -13.78 10.34 -11.31
CA LEU A 44 -14.80 10.00 -10.31
C LEU A 44 -14.60 10.87 -9.06
N ASP A 45 -14.47 10.22 -7.89
CA ASP A 45 -14.20 10.90 -6.62
C ASP A 45 -12.72 10.86 -6.20
N CYS A 46 -11.86 10.23 -7.03
CA CYS A 46 -10.41 10.19 -6.76
C CYS A 46 -9.74 11.43 -7.33
N VAL A 47 -8.95 12.10 -6.50
CA VAL A 47 -8.15 13.27 -6.89
C VAL A 47 -6.70 12.84 -7.07
N PHE A 48 -6.15 13.13 -8.25
CA PHE A 48 -4.79 12.82 -8.65
C PHE A 48 -3.99 14.11 -8.76
N TYR A 49 -2.84 14.16 -8.13
CA TYR A 49 -1.89 15.26 -8.20
C TYR A 49 -0.64 14.79 -8.94
N GLU A 50 -0.51 15.17 -10.20
CA GLU A 50 0.68 14.93 -11.01
C GLU A 50 1.71 16.01 -10.72
N GLY A 51 2.99 15.64 -10.61
CA GLY A 51 4.05 16.61 -10.37
C GLY A 51 5.42 15.96 -10.23
N LYS A 52 6.36 16.67 -9.59
CA LYS A 52 7.73 16.20 -9.38
C LYS A 52 8.16 16.33 -7.94
N ILE A 53 8.85 15.32 -7.45
CA ILE A 53 9.61 15.35 -6.18
C ILE A 53 11.04 14.95 -6.51
N ASP A 54 12.03 15.81 -6.20
CA ASP A 54 13.46 15.59 -6.48
C ASP A 54 13.71 15.13 -7.93
N ASN A 55 13.11 15.81 -8.91
CA ASN A 55 13.16 15.49 -10.34
C ASN A 55 12.55 14.14 -10.74
N LYS A 56 11.83 13.45 -9.85
CA LYS A 56 11.08 12.23 -10.16
C LYS A 56 9.63 12.56 -10.44
N GLN A 57 9.10 12.05 -11.56
CA GLN A 57 7.68 12.16 -11.86
C GLN A 57 6.86 11.35 -10.85
N VAL A 58 5.87 11.98 -10.26
CA VAL A 58 4.98 11.35 -9.26
C VAL A 58 3.52 11.60 -9.62
N VAL A 59 2.67 10.65 -9.24
CA VAL A 59 1.22 10.85 -9.13
C VAL A 59 0.85 10.56 -7.68
N ILE A 60 0.44 11.58 -6.97
CA ILE A 60 -0.01 11.47 -5.58
C ILE A 60 -1.54 11.44 -5.60
N LEU A 61 -2.15 10.53 -4.84
CA LEU A 61 -3.59 10.45 -4.75
C LEU A 61 -4.06 10.22 -3.32
N GLN A 62 -5.22 10.83 -3.02
CA GLN A 62 -5.99 10.56 -1.82
C GLN A 62 -7.02 9.48 -2.17
N GLY A 63 -6.83 8.26 -1.64
CA GLY A 63 -7.61 7.09 -2.01
C GLY A 63 -8.91 6.91 -1.24
N GLY A 64 -9.13 7.68 -0.15
CA GLY A 64 -10.23 7.47 0.78
C GLY A 64 -10.07 6.20 1.63
N ILE A 65 -10.87 6.11 2.70
CA ILE A 65 -10.78 5.03 3.68
C ILE A 65 -11.46 3.77 3.15
N GLY A 66 -10.84 2.60 3.42
CA GLY A 66 -11.39 1.28 3.21
C GLY A 66 -11.01 0.63 1.88
N LYS A 67 -11.24 -0.68 1.82
CA LYS A 67 -10.76 -1.55 0.73
C LYS A 67 -11.31 -1.19 -0.64
N VAL A 68 -12.60 -0.86 -0.72
CA VAL A 68 -13.26 -0.55 -2.00
C VAL A 68 -12.74 0.75 -2.58
N ASN A 69 -12.65 1.82 -1.77
CA ASN A 69 -12.13 3.11 -2.21
C ASN A 69 -10.69 2.96 -2.71
N SER A 70 -9.84 2.27 -1.94
CA SER A 70 -8.45 2.01 -2.32
C SER A 70 -8.35 1.23 -3.63
N ALA A 71 -9.13 0.17 -3.81
CA ALA A 71 -9.13 -0.63 -5.04
C ALA A 71 -9.56 0.19 -6.26
N ILE A 72 -10.60 1.03 -6.13
CA ILE A 72 -11.06 1.92 -7.21
C ILE A 72 -9.96 2.90 -7.58
N CYS A 73 -9.39 3.62 -6.60
CA CYS A 73 -8.38 4.64 -6.86
C CYS A 73 -7.09 4.05 -7.45
N VAL A 74 -6.62 2.90 -6.95
CA VAL A 74 -5.46 2.21 -7.53
C VAL A 74 -5.74 1.73 -8.95
N THR A 75 -6.94 1.20 -9.22
CA THR A 75 -7.32 0.79 -10.57
C THR A 75 -7.29 1.98 -11.53
N LEU A 76 -7.85 3.13 -11.13
CA LEU A 76 -7.82 4.35 -11.93
C LEU A 76 -6.38 4.87 -12.13
N LEU A 77 -5.54 4.82 -11.09
CA LEU A 77 -4.13 5.16 -11.20
C LEU A 77 -3.43 4.30 -12.27
N LEU A 78 -3.54 2.98 -12.15
CA LEU A 78 -2.81 2.05 -13.02
C LEU A 78 -3.37 1.96 -14.45
N THR A 79 -4.60 2.42 -14.67
CA THR A 79 -5.20 2.46 -16.02
C THR A 79 -4.98 3.78 -16.75
N ASN A 80 -4.76 4.88 -16.03
CA ASN A 80 -4.61 6.20 -16.62
C ASN A 80 -3.16 6.71 -16.68
N TYR A 81 -2.26 6.12 -15.87
CA TYR A 81 -0.86 6.55 -15.75
C TYR A 81 0.11 5.39 -15.96
N ASP A 82 1.28 5.68 -16.52
CA ASP A 82 2.36 4.70 -16.67
C ASP A 82 3.17 4.61 -15.35
N ILE A 83 2.69 3.79 -14.43
CA ILE A 83 3.26 3.67 -13.08
C ILE A 83 4.35 2.59 -13.04
N GLU A 84 5.56 2.98 -12.56
CA GLU A 84 6.68 2.06 -12.35
C GLU A 84 6.45 1.19 -11.10
N TYR A 85 6.04 1.82 -10.00
CA TYR A 85 5.68 1.16 -8.74
C TYR A 85 4.77 2.05 -7.89
N VAL A 86 4.10 1.43 -6.94
CA VAL A 86 3.18 2.11 -6.02
C VAL A 86 3.74 2.12 -4.61
N ILE A 87 3.68 3.27 -3.96
CA ILE A 87 3.93 3.43 -2.52
C ILE A 87 2.61 3.78 -1.85
N ASN A 88 2.15 2.98 -0.90
CA ASN A 88 1.03 3.36 -0.05
C ASN A 88 1.54 3.76 1.34
N ILE A 89 1.19 4.96 1.76
CA ILE A 89 1.56 5.54 3.04
C ILE A 89 0.33 5.68 3.93
N GLY A 90 0.53 5.77 5.25
CA GLY A 90 -0.55 5.99 6.20
C GLY A 90 -0.19 5.64 7.63
N SER A 91 -1.19 5.70 8.49
CA SER A 91 -1.13 5.26 9.88
C SER A 91 -1.69 3.84 10.06
N ALA A 92 -1.36 3.20 11.18
CA ALA A 92 -1.89 1.87 11.54
C ALA A 92 -1.83 1.65 13.05
N GLY A 93 -2.70 0.76 13.57
CA GLY A 93 -2.62 0.25 14.94
C GLY A 93 -1.60 -0.88 15.07
N GLY A 94 -0.70 -0.77 16.05
CA GLY A 94 0.32 -1.76 16.35
C GLY A 94 -0.26 -3.06 16.91
N LEU A 95 0.36 -4.19 16.58
CA LEU A 95 -0.07 -5.51 17.07
C LEU A 95 0.96 -6.22 17.96
N LYS A 96 2.11 -5.60 18.21
CA LYS A 96 3.19 -6.17 19.02
C LYS A 96 3.48 -5.33 20.26
N ASP A 97 3.69 -5.98 21.36
CA ASP A 97 3.90 -5.33 22.66
C ASP A 97 5.25 -4.58 22.76
N TYR A 98 6.18 -4.81 21.82
CA TYR A 98 7.48 -4.14 21.76
C TYR A 98 7.47 -2.89 20.87
N GLN A 99 6.37 -2.63 20.13
CA GLN A 99 6.22 -1.49 19.25
C GLN A 99 5.83 -0.23 20.02
N ASN A 100 6.24 0.92 19.50
CA ASN A 100 5.91 2.23 20.07
C ASN A 100 5.21 3.11 19.03
N VAL A 101 4.44 4.07 19.49
CA VAL A 101 3.88 5.13 18.63
C VAL A 101 5.01 5.84 17.90
N GLY A 102 4.87 6.01 16.60
CA GLY A 102 5.88 6.60 15.72
C GLY A 102 6.84 5.60 15.09
N ASP A 103 6.88 4.32 15.54
CA ASP A 103 7.61 3.28 14.82
C ASP A 103 7.04 3.11 13.41
N VAL A 104 7.92 2.75 12.47
CA VAL A 104 7.52 2.52 11.07
C VAL A 104 7.44 1.03 10.79
N VAL A 105 6.33 0.59 10.19
CA VAL A 105 6.16 -0.76 9.66
C VAL A 105 6.27 -0.70 8.14
N ILE A 106 7.17 -1.52 7.57
CA ILE A 106 7.31 -1.75 6.12
C ILE A 106 6.70 -3.11 5.80
N SER A 107 5.82 -3.19 4.81
CA SER A 107 5.24 -4.46 4.40
C SER A 107 6.29 -5.38 3.77
N SER A 108 6.44 -6.60 4.30
CA SER A 108 6.97 -7.71 3.51
C SER A 108 5.85 -8.35 2.69
N HIS A 109 4.67 -8.42 3.28
CA HIS A 109 3.44 -8.95 2.69
C HIS A 109 2.23 -8.17 3.24
N VAL A 110 1.12 -8.27 2.52
CA VAL A 110 -0.19 -7.82 3.01
C VAL A 110 -1.20 -8.95 2.95
N SER A 111 -2.22 -8.92 3.84
CA SER A 111 -3.30 -9.91 3.88
C SER A 111 -4.59 -9.30 4.42
N TYR A 112 -5.72 -9.91 4.13
CA TYR A 112 -7.02 -9.52 4.65
C TYR A 112 -7.30 -10.21 5.98
N HIS A 113 -7.54 -9.47 7.06
CA HIS A 113 -7.93 -10.07 8.34
C HIS A 113 -9.43 -10.32 8.46
N ASP A 114 -10.24 -9.77 7.56
CA ASP A 114 -11.70 -9.85 7.55
C ASP A 114 -12.27 -10.73 6.42
N VAL A 115 -11.43 -11.36 5.61
CA VAL A 115 -11.84 -12.34 4.61
C VAL A 115 -11.87 -13.72 5.24
N ASP A 116 -13.05 -14.32 5.32
CA ASP A 116 -13.28 -15.63 5.93
C ASP A 116 -13.97 -16.59 4.97
N LEU A 117 -13.20 -17.51 4.43
CA LEU A 117 -13.67 -18.66 3.63
C LEU A 117 -13.35 -20.00 4.32
N THR A 118 -13.19 -20.00 5.65
CA THR A 118 -12.87 -21.20 6.43
C THR A 118 -13.94 -22.27 6.35
N ALA A 119 -15.22 -21.87 6.16
CA ALA A 119 -16.32 -22.79 5.89
C ALA A 119 -16.12 -23.65 4.61
N PHE A 120 -15.27 -23.19 3.69
CA PHE A 120 -14.86 -23.91 2.48
C PHE A 120 -13.46 -24.55 2.60
N GLY A 121 -12.91 -24.64 3.84
CA GLY A 121 -11.60 -25.23 4.11
C GLY A 121 -10.41 -24.36 3.71
N ARG A 122 -10.62 -23.06 3.44
CA ARG A 122 -9.53 -22.12 3.12
C ARG A 122 -8.96 -21.48 4.39
N PRO A 123 -7.67 -21.13 4.40
CA PRO A 123 -7.11 -20.31 5.48
C PRO A 123 -7.82 -18.96 5.61
N MET A 124 -7.82 -18.39 6.81
CA MET A 124 -8.25 -17.01 7.04
C MET A 124 -7.44 -16.05 6.18
N GLY A 125 -8.11 -15.08 5.54
CA GLY A 125 -7.48 -14.11 4.64
C GLY A 125 -7.32 -14.56 3.18
N GLU A 126 -7.59 -15.83 2.86
CA GLU A 126 -7.44 -16.33 1.50
C GLU A 126 -8.64 -15.99 0.61
N LEU A 127 -8.35 -15.41 -0.54
CA LEU A 127 -9.29 -15.31 -1.67
C LEU A 127 -8.87 -16.26 -2.79
N PRO A 128 -9.81 -16.83 -3.57
CA PRO A 128 -9.46 -17.62 -4.75
C PRO A 128 -8.54 -16.86 -5.71
N GLU A 129 -7.57 -17.57 -6.29
CA GLU A 129 -6.61 -17.02 -7.27
C GLU A 129 -5.70 -15.91 -6.72
N LEU A 130 -5.57 -15.80 -5.40
CA LEU A 130 -4.70 -14.86 -4.73
C LEU A 130 -3.90 -15.57 -3.63
N PRO A 131 -2.62 -15.28 -3.44
CA PRO A 131 -1.90 -15.79 -2.28
C PRO A 131 -2.49 -15.21 -0.99
N VAL A 132 -2.51 -16.01 0.09
CA VAL A 132 -2.96 -15.52 1.42
C VAL A 132 -2.16 -14.30 1.85
N PHE A 133 -0.85 -14.33 1.60
CA PHE A 133 0.09 -13.24 1.85
C PHE A 133 0.59 -12.71 0.52
N ILE A 134 0.09 -11.54 0.10
CA ILE A 134 0.49 -10.88 -1.15
C ILE A 134 1.85 -10.23 -0.93
N PRO A 135 2.91 -10.62 -1.66
CA PRO A 135 4.25 -10.12 -1.42
C PRO A 135 4.41 -8.68 -1.91
N ALA A 136 5.04 -7.83 -1.11
CA ALA A 136 5.58 -6.54 -1.55
C ALA A 136 6.85 -6.75 -2.39
N ASP A 137 7.28 -5.73 -3.12
CA ASP A 137 8.52 -5.79 -3.89
C ASP A 137 9.75 -5.73 -2.97
N GLU A 138 10.60 -6.76 -3.02
CA GLU A 138 11.76 -6.89 -2.13
C GLU A 138 12.78 -5.76 -2.31
N ASN A 139 12.97 -5.26 -3.54
CA ASN A 139 13.90 -4.16 -3.79
C ASN A 139 13.40 -2.85 -3.17
N LEU A 140 12.09 -2.59 -3.23
CA LEU A 140 11.48 -1.42 -2.59
C LEU A 140 11.56 -1.55 -1.06
N VAL A 141 11.32 -2.73 -0.51
CA VAL A 141 11.46 -3.00 0.95
C VAL A 141 12.89 -2.72 1.41
N ASN A 142 13.89 -3.24 0.71
CA ASN A 142 15.29 -3.03 1.07
C ASN A 142 15.70 -1.55 0.97
N LYS A 143 15.26 -0.84 -0.08
CA LYS A 143 15.50 0.61 -0.21
C LYS A 143 14.87 1.40 0.92
N ALA A 144 13.62 1.09 1.30
CA ALA A 144 12.94 1.78 2.39
C ALA A 144 13.66 1.54 3.73
N LYS A 145 14.07 0.30 4.03
CA LYS A 145 14.90 -0.03 5.19
C LYS A 145 16.16 0.82 5.25
N ASP A 146 16.94 0.84 4.17
CA ASP A 146 18.20 1.58 4.11
C ASP A 146 18.01 3.08 4.34
N ILE A 147 16.89 3.65 3.86
CA ILE A 147 16.55 5.06 4.06
C ILE A 147 16.21 5.32 5.53
N LEU A 148 15.33 4.53 6.14
CA LEU A 148 14.92 4.69 7.53
C LEU A 148 16.11 4.51 8.49
N HIS A 149 16.98 3.54 8.22
CA HIS A 149 18.25 3.37 8.95
C HIS A 149 19.12 4.63 8.91
N LYS A 150 19.30 5.26 7.74
CA LYS A 150 20.04 6.51 7.59
C LYS A 150 19.42 7.69 8.32
N MET A 151 18.10 7.65 8.50
CA MET A 151 17.33 8.66 9.23
C MET A 151 17.26 8.39 10.74
N ASN A 152 17.85 7.28 11.23
CA ASN A 152 17.73 6.79 12.61
C ASN A 152 16.27 6.60 13.06
N ILE A 153 15.40 6.20 12.14
CA ILE A 153 14.01 5.84 12.43
C ILE A 153 13.95 4.34 12.64
N HIS A 154 13.30 3.93 13.75
CA HIS A 154 13.08 2.52 14.05
C HIS A 154 12.03 1.93 13.10
N GLU A 155 12.39 0.88 12.39
CA GLU A 155 11.51 0.20 11.46
C GLU A 155 11.34 -1.29 11.78
N ASN A 156 10.19 -1.82 11.44
CA ASN A 156 9.88 -3.23 11.47
C ASN A 156 9.43 -3.68 10.08
N VAL A 157 9.98 -4.77 9.57
CA VAL A 157 9.56 -5.34 8.28
C VAL A 157 8.72 -6.59 8.53
N GLY A 158 7.49 -6.63 8.02
CA GLY A 158 6.64 -7.78 8.23
C GLY A 158 5.24 -7.68 7.60
N LEU A 159 4.35 -8.53 8.08
CA LEU A 159 2.98 -8.63 7.60
C LEU A 159 2.14 -7.44 8.10
N ILE A 160 1.45 -6.78 7.16
CA ILE A 160 0.38 -5.81 7.43
C ILE A 160 -0.95 -6.46 7.09
N VAL A 161 -1.95 -6.31 7.95
CA VAL A 161 -3.27 -6.89 7.71
C VAL A 161 -4.35 -5.82 7.64
N SER A 162 -5.26 -5.94 6.66
CA SER A 162 -6.31 -4.96 6.39
C SER A 162 -7.70 -5.54 6.55
N GLY A 163 -8.65 -4.70 6.94
CA GLY A 163 -10.08 -5.01 6.93
C GLY A 163 -10.92 -3.74 6.97
N ASP A 164 -12.19 -3.80 6.55
CA ASP A 164 -13.10 -2.66 6.59
C ASP A 164 -13.67 -2.42 8.00
N GLN A 165 -12.76 -2.38 8.99
CA GLN A 165 -13.09 -2.15 10.40
C GLN A 165 -11.98 -1.31 11.05
N PHE A 166 -12.39 -0.25 11.74
CA PHE A 166 -11.49 0.44 12.66
C PHE A 166 -11.33 -0.41 13.93
N ILE A 167 -10.10 -0.87 14.19
CA ILE A 167 -9.79 -1.78 15.30
C ILE A 167 -9.54 -0.94 16.56
N ALA A 168 -10.53 -0.87 17.45
CA ALA A 168 -10.48 -0.07 18.67
C ALA A 168 -10.74 -0.89 19.95
N GLN A 169 -11.22 -2.14 19.81
CA GLN A 169 -11.58 -2.98 20.96
C GLN A 169 -10.54 -4.09 21.15
N GLU A 170 -10.20 -4.36 22.41
CA GLU A 170 -9.24 -5.42 22.78
C GLU A 170 -9.60 -6.79 22.20
N GLY A 171 -10.90 -7.11 22.14
CA GLY A 171 -11.39 -8.36 21.54
C GLY A 171 -11.11 -8.48 20.05
N GLN A 172 -11.15 -7.36 19.30
CA GLN A 172 -10.80 -7.32 17.87
C GLN A 172 -9.29 -7.51 17.69
N VAL A 173 -8.47 -6.82 18.47
CA VAL A 173 -7.01 -6.96 18.48
C VAL A 173 -6.62 -8.41 18.79
N SER A 174 -7.20 -9.01 19.84
CA SER A 174 -6.94 -10.39 20.25
C SER A 174 -7.31 -11.39 19.15
N LYS A 175 -8.43 -11.15 18.43
CA LYS A 175 -8.81 -11.98 17.30
C LYS A 175 -7.78 -11.91 16.18
N ILE A 176 -7.35 -10.70 15.80
CA ILE A 176 -6.35 -10.52 14.73
C ILE A 176 -5.01 -11.17 15.13
N LYS A 177 -4.54 -10.95 16.39
CA LYS A 177 -3.31 -11.58 16.90
C LYS A 177 -3.39 -13.12 16.88
N LYS A 178 -4.58 -13.69 17.10
CA LYS A 178 -4.81 -15.13 17.05
C LYS A 178 -4.77 -15.66 15.62
N ASP A 179 -5.49 -15.00 14.69
CA ASP A 179 -5.65 -15.47 13.31
C ASP A 179 -4.39 -15.17 12.46
N PHE A 180 -3.68 -14.08 12.80
CA PHE A 180 -2.45 -13.62 12.12
C PHE A 180 -1.33 -13.34 13.14
N PRO A 181 -0.75 -14.38 13.77
CA PRO A 181 0.22 -14.20 14.86
C PRO A 181 1.50 -13.48 14.43
N ASN A 182 1.81 -13.41 13.15
CA ASN A 182 2.98 -12.72 12.60
C ASN A 182 2.66 -11.29 12.11
N ALA A 183 1.40 -10.83 12.14
CA ALA A 183 1.06 -9.47 11.76
C ALA A 183 1.70 -8.45 12.69
N LEU A 184 2.22 -7.37 12.12
CA LEU A 184 2.86 -6.26 12.84
C LEU A 184 1.89 -5.12 13.13
N CYS A 185 0.98 -4.83 12.20
CA CYS A 185 -0.02 -3.79 12.38
C CYS A 185 -1.29 -4.11 11.58
N SER A 186 -2.38 -3.42 11.90
CA SER A 186 -3.65 -3.49 11.19
C SER A 186 -4.12 -2.10 10.76
N GLU A 187 -4.77 -2.03 9.61
CA GLU A 187 -5.32 -0.82 9.00
C GLU A 187 -6.43 -1.19 7.99
N MET A 188 -6.81 -0.32 7.06
CA MET A 188 -8.01 -0.53 6.26
C MET A 188 -7.78 -0.56 4.73
N GLU A 189 -6.57 -0.36 4.20
CA GLU A 189 -6.30 -0.13 2.77
C GLU A 189 -5.24 -1.03 2.14
N ALA A 190 -4.15 -1.31 2.84
CA ALA A 190 -2.92 -1.91 2.30
C ALA A 190 -3.15 -3.18 1.48
N SER A 191 -4.03 -4.08 1.96
CA SER A 191 -4.30 -5.32 1.25
C SER A 191 -5.06 -5.10 -0.06
N ALA A 192 -5.93 -4.10 -0.12
CA ALA A 192 -6.65 -3.76 -1.36
C ALA A 192 -5.70 -3.10 -2.38
N VAL A 193 -4.80 -2.23 -1.92
CA VAL A 193 -3.73 -1.66 -2.75
C VAL A 193 -2.83 -2.77 -3.30
N GLY A 194 -2.30 -3.63 -2.42
CA GLY A 194 -1.42 -4.73 -2.80
C GLY A 194 -2.11 -5.74 -3.72
N HIS A 195 -3.38 -6.09 -3.46
CA HIS A 195 -4.17 -6.96 -4.32
C HIS A 195 -4.33 -6.39 -5.75
N THR A 196 -4.69 -5.11 -5.84
CA THR A 196 -4.84 -4.44 -7.14
C THR A 196 -3.50 -4.40 -7.89
N CYS A 197 -2.42 -3.97 -7.23
CA CYS A 197 -1.09 -3.98 -7.83
C CYS A 197 -0.66 -5.37 -8.29
N TYR A 198 -0.91 -6.41 -7.48
CA TYR A 198 -0.61 -7.79 -7.82
C TYR A 198 -1.34 -8.25 -9.10
N LYS A 199 -2.63 -7.93 -9.24
CA LYS A 199 -3.42 -8.28 -10.45
C LYS A 199 -2.94 -7.52 -11.69
N PHE A 200 -2.47 -6.29 -11.54
CA PHE A 200 -1.89 -5.49 -12.63
C PHE A 200 -0.41 -5.85 -12.93
N GLY A 201 0.25 -6.61 -12.06
CA GLY A 201 1.68 -6.93 -12.19
C GLY A 201 2.59 -5.72 -11.95
N VAL A 202 2.14 -4.75 -11.14
CA VAL A 202 2.90 -3.55 -10.78
C VAL A 202 3.52 -3.73 -9.39
N PRO A 203 4.83 -3.48 -9.22
CA PRO A 203 5.49 -3.54 -7.92
C PRO A 203 4.87 -2.57 -6.92
N PHE A 204 4.81 -2.95 -5.64
CA PHE A 204 4.31 -2.07 -4.59
C PHE A 204 5.05 -2.23 -3.27
N ILE A 205 4.95 -1.22 -2.44
CA ILE A 205 5.37 -1.22 -1.04
C ILE A 205 4.35 -0.46 -0.20
N ILE A 206 4.13 -0.92 1.02
CA ILE A 206 3.30 -0.24 2.01
C ILE A 206 4.18 0.19 3.18
N THR A 207 4.02 1.41 3.64
CA THR A 207 4.62 1.91 4.86
C THR A 207 3.56 2.48 5.79
N ARG A 208 3.68 2.20 7.08
CA ARG A 208 2.75 2.69 8.11
C ARG A 208 3.51 3.25 9.29
N SER A 209 3.09 4.42 9.78
CA SER A 209 3.51 4.93 11.08
C SER A 209 2.50 4.47 12.13
N LEU A 210 2.98 3.91 13.23
CA LEU A 210 2.10 3.44 14.29
C LEU A 210 1.52 4.61 15.08
N SER A 211 0.19 4.62 15.22
CA SER A 211 -0.57 5.64 15.93
C SER A 211 -0.94 5.24 17.36
N ASP A 212 -0.90 3.94 17.67
CA ASP A 212 -1.27 3.31 18.93
C ASP A 212 -0.60 1.94 19.08
#